data_359a95f5eba96711017e7c897619c7a5
#
_entry.id   359a95f5eba96711017e7c897619c7a5
#
_cell.length_a   1.000
_cell.length_b   1.000
_cell.length_c   1.000
_cell.angle_alpha   90.00
_cell.angle_beta   90.00
_cell.angle_gamma   90.00
#
_symmetry.space_group_name_H-M   'P 1'
#
loop_
_entity.id
_entity.type
_entity.pdbx_description
1 polymer ?
#
loop_
_entity_poly.entity_id
_entity_poly.type
_entity_poly.pdbx_seq_one_letter_code
_entity_poly.pdbx_strand_id
1 'polypeptide(L)'
;MSNLQISSDSENLRSKLLVDIKVKTAPRFRVAYVTHVGAYSGQNMWRAEFNQLVRWAKHNRVRTGKWIMYFVDEWGTRPSRERRSVACLEIKGKFKPEGKIKAMTLPKQKVVSVTFDPGKVANRLVYHGIEGWLQYGPFSEAGPSREVYPASPWTNRQAWANAEVQVPIRKK
;
A
#
# COMPACT_ATOMS: atom_id res chain seq x y z
N MET A 1 -15.35 -5.79 -33.22
CA MET A 1 -15.49 -6.97 -32.32
C MET A 1 -14.69 -6.87 -31.01
N SER A 2 -14.21 -5.69 -30.58
CA SER A 2 -13.29 -5.54 -29.42
C SER A 2 -13.93 -5.04 -28.12
N ASN A 3 -15.19 -4.60 -28.12
CA ASN A 3 -15.81 -4.03 -26.92
C ASN A 3 -16.48 -5.04 -25.97
N LEU A 4 -16.84 -6.23 -26.45
CA LEU A 4 -17.47 -7.27 -25.64
C LEU A 4 -16.47 -8.07 -24.79
N GLN A 5 -15.24 -8.21 -25.28
CA GLN A 5 -14.18 -8.94 -24.58
C GLN A 5 -13.63 -8.17 -23.37
N ILE A 6 -13.52 -6.86 -23.47
CA ILE A 6 -13.07 -5.97 -22.37
C ILE A 6 -14.10 -5.95 -21.23
N SER A 7 -15.39 -6.06 -21.52
CA SER A 7 -16.46 -6.11 -20.54
C SER A 7 -16.47 -7.41 -19.74
N SER A 8 -16.30 -8.57 -20.39
CA SER A 8 -16.28 -9.88 -19.73
C SER A 8 -15.05 -10.08 -18.85
N ASP A 9 -13.90 -9.58 -19.28
CA ASP A 9 -12.66 -9.67 -18.51
C ASP A 9 -12.72 -8.76 -17.27
N SER A 10 -13.35 -7.59 -17.36
CA SER A 10 -13.51 -6.68 -16.22
C SER A 10 -14.53 -7.21 -15.19
N GLU A 11 -15.60 -7.87 -15.63
CA GLU A 11 -16.58 -8.51 -14.74
C GLU A 11 -16.00 -9.76 -14.07
N ASN A 12 -15.21 -10.53 -14.79
CA ASN A 12 -14.52 -11.71 -14.27
C ASN A 12 -13.44 -11.33 -13.26
N LEU A 13 -12.71 -10.23 -13.50
CA LEU A 13 -11.75 -9.66 -12.56
C LEU A 13 -12.43 -9.08 -11.32
N ARG A 14 -13.59 -8.41 -11.46
CA ARG A 14 -14.38 -7.91 -10.32
C ARG A 14 -14.89 -9.04 -9.45
N SER A 15 -15.44 -10.10 -10.04
CA SER A 15 -15.90 -11.27 -9.28
C SER A 15 -14.77 -12.00 -8.57
N LYS A 16 -13.59 -12.12 -9.20
CA LYS A 16 -12.40 -12.73 -8.61
C LYS A 16 -11.82 -11.88 -7.47
N LEU A 17 -11.75 -10.55 -7.63
CA LEU A 17 -11.30 -9.64 -6.57
C LEU A 17 -12.24 -9.64 -5.36
N LEU A 18 -13.56 -9.73 -5.57
CA LEU A 18 -14.54 -9.84 -4.49
C LEU A 18 -14.40 -11.13 -3.68
N VAL A 19 -14.01 -12.23 -4.32
CA VAL A 19 -13.74 -13.52 -3.65
C VAL A 19 -12.48 -13.47 -2.79
N ASP A 20 -11.47 -12.68 -3.19
CA ASP A 20 -10.17 -12.58 -2.52
C ASP A 20 -10.13 -11.49 -1.42
N ILE A 21 -11.23 -10.77 -1.19
CA ILE A 21 -11.33 -9.78 -0.11
C ILE A 21 -11.35 -10.48 1.26
N LYS A 22 -10.45 -10.07 2.14
CA LYS A 22 -10.33 -10.61 3.50
C LYS A 22 -10.46 -9.49 4.53
N VAL A 23 -11.23 -9.75 5.58
CA VAL A 23 -11.25 -8.91 6.78
C VAL A 23 -10.31 -9.53 7.81
N LYS A 24 -9.30 -8.77 8.24
CA LYS A 24 -8.33 -9.25 9.24
C LYS A 24 -7.86 -8.13 10.15
N THR A 25 -7.13 -8.48 11.19
CA THR A 25 -6.38 -7.53 12.00
C THR A 25 -4.96 -7.41 11.46
N ALA A 26 -4.60 -6.26 10.90
CA ALA A 26 -3.24 -5.98 10.49
C ALA A 26 -2.36 -5.71 11.72
N PRO A 27 -1.12 -6.21 11.76
CA PRO A 27 -0.23 -5.99 12.89
C PRO A 27 0.22 -4.54 13.00
N ARG A 28 0.73 -4.19 14.17
CA ARG A 28 1.47 -2.93 14.37
C ARG A 28 2.81 -3.00 13.64
N PHE A 29 3.16 -1.94 12.91
CA PHE A 29 4.48 -1.78 12.31
C PHE A 29 5.20 -0.58 12.92
N ARG A 30 6.39 -0.79 13.41
CA ARG A 30 7.31 0.30 13.70
C ARG A 30 8.14 0.57 12.47
N VAL A 31 8.12 1.79 11.95
CA VAL A 31 8.71 2.12 10.65
C VAL A 31 9.62 3.34 10.73
N ALA A 32 10.69 3.30 9.93
CA ALA A 32 11.37 4.50 9.46
C ALA A 32 10.70 4.94 8.17
N TYR A 33 10.56 6.25 7.94
CA TYR A 33 9.87 6.76 6.78
C TYR A 33 10.44 8.03 6.19
N VAL A 34 10.15 8.25 4.91
CA VAL A 34 10.40 9.49 4.17
C VAL A 34 9.09 9.90 3.49
N THR A 35 8.74 11.18 3.61
CA THR A 35 7.54 11.73 2.96
C THR A 35 7.78 11.97 1.49
N HIS A 36 6.81 11.59 0.67
CA HIS A 36 6.71 11.89 -0.75
C HIS A 36 5.54 12.87 -0.97
N VAL A 37 5.76 13.88 -1.79
CA VAL A 37 4.70 14.81 -2.26
C VAL A 37 4.66 14.75 -3.77
N GLY A 38 3.52 14.40 -4.33
CA GLY A 38 3.34 14.25 -5.77
C GLY A 38 2.28 13.24 -6.15
N ALA A 39 2.19 12.96 -7.45
CA ALA A 39 1.22 12.01 -7.99
C ALA A 39 1.47 10.58 -7.47
N TYR A 40 0.37 9.84 -7.30
CA TYR A 40 0.41 8.40 -6.95
C TYR A 40 0.47 7.54 -8.20
N SER A 41 1.44 7.78 -9.08
CA SER A 41 1.55 7.08 -10.35
C SER A 41 3.00 6.94 -10.81
N GLY A 42 3.26 5.85 -11.56
CA GLY A 42 4.55 5.56 -12.16
C GLY A 42 5.34 4.46 -11.43
N GLN A 43 6.00 3.61 -12.21
CA GLN A 43 6.75 2.44 -11.69
C GLN A 43 7.91 2.79 -10.76
N ASN A 44 8.46 4.01 -10.88
CA ASN A 44 9.59 4.47 -10.08
C ASN A 44 9.19 5.41 -8.94
N MET A 45 7.90 5.63 -8.74
CA MET A 45 7.40 6.40 -7.61
C MET A 45 7.86 5.74 -6.30
N TRP A 46 8.23 6.55 -5.31
CA TRP A 46 8.83 6.14 -4.03
C TRP A 46 10.18 5.40 -4.11
N ARG A 47 10.70 5.07 -5.30
CA ARG A 47 11.98 4.36 -5.41
C ARG A 47 13.15 5.15 -4.80
N ALA A 48 13.15 6.47 -4.99
CA ALA A 48 14.18 7.35 -4.42
C ALA A 48 14.11 7.38 -2.88
N GLU A 49 12.90 7.49 -2.32
CA GLU A 49 12.64 7.49 -0.88
C GLU A 49 13.03 6.16 -0.25
N PHE A 50 12.65 5.04 -0.84
CA PHE A 50 13.04 3.72 -0.36
C PHE A 50 14.56 3.48 -0.48
N ASN A 51 15.21 3.94 -1.54
CA ASN A 51 16.66 3.85 -1.67
C ASN A 51 17.37 4.64 -0.56
N GLN A 52 16.82 5.79 -0.17
CA GLN A 52 17.33 6.58 0.94
C GLN A 52 17.19 5.81 2.27
N LEU A 53 16.03 5.21 2.54
CA LEU A 53 15.77 4.39 3.71
C LEU A 53 16.70 3.17 3.79
N VAL A 54 16.90 2.47 2.69
CA VAL A 54 17.76 1.29 2.62
C VAL A 54 19.23 1.66 2.88
N ARG A 55 19.73 2.75 2.26
CA ARG A 55 21.11 3.21 2.50
C ARG A 55 21.31 3.58 3.97
N TRP A 56 20.37 4.33 4.55
CA TRP A 56 20.39 4.68 5.96
C TRP A 56 20.37 3.43 6.86
N ALA A 57 19.48 2.47 6.60
CA ALA A 57 19.38 1.25 7.39
C ALA A 57 20.67 0.42 7.36
N LYS A 58 21.31 0.31 6.18
CA LYS A 58 22.61 -0.34 6.03
C LYS A 58 23.71 0.36 6.81
N HIS A 59 23.80 1.69 6.67
CA HIS A 59 24.80 2.50 7.38
C HIS A 59 24.67 2.35 8.89
N ASN A 60 23.47 2.38 9.42
CA ASN A 60 23.17 2.28 10.84
C ASN A 60 23.01 0.83 11.36
N ARG A 61 23.26 -0.18 10.52
CA ARG A 61 23.13 -1.62 10.85
C ARG A 61 21.76 -1.98 11.41
N VAL A 62 20.72 -1.34 10.89
CA VAL A 62 19.33 -1.55 11.30
C VAL A 62 18.71 -2.69 10.48
N ARG A 63 18.13 -3.68 11.18
CA ARG A 63 17.39 -4.77 10.52
C ARG A 63 16.05 -4.27 10.07
N THR A 64 15.69 -4.61 8.83
CA THR A 64 14.45 -4.18 8.17
C THR A 64 13.50 -5.36 7.90
N GLY A 65 12.25 -5.06 7.64
CA GLY A 65 11.22 -6.04 7.29
C GLY A 65 10.39 -5.59 6.09
N LYS A 66 9.10 -5.43 6.28
CA LYS A 66 8.14 -5.05 5.24
C LYS A 66 8.44 -3.68 4.65
N TRP A 67 8.12 -3.52 3.37
CA TRP A 67 8.11 -2.27 2.63
C TRP A 67 6.68 -1.81 2.52
N ILE A 68 6.38 -0.57 2.91
CA ILE A 68 5.00 -0.09 3.04
C ILE A 68 4.88 1.27 2.37
N MET A 69 3.96 1.38 1.43
CA MET A 69 3.52 2.65 0.85
C MET A 69 2.26 3.06 1.60
N TYR A 70 2.30 4.21 2.27
CA TYR A 70 1.21 4.70 3.11
C TYR A 70 0.65 5.99 2.51
N PHE A 71 -0.65 6.00 2.18
CA PHE A 71 -1.31 7.07 1.45
C PHE A 71 -2.00 8.02 2.43
N VAL A 72 -1.35 9.15 2.73
CA VAL A 72 -1.85 10.11 3.72
C VAL A 72 -3.10 10.84 3.24
N ASP A 73 -3.11 11.25 1.97
CA ASP A 73 -4.25 11.92 1.35
C ASP A 73 -5.05 10.93 0.50
N GLU A 74 -6.36 10.93 0.65
CA GLU A 74 -7.26 10.15 -0.17
C GLU A 74 -7.21 10.60 -1.64
N TRP A 75 -7.46 9.66 -2.53
CA TRP A 75 -7.55 9.95 -3.96
C TRP A 75 -8.65 10.98 -4.23
N GLY A 76 -8.30 12.06 -4.93
CA GLY A 76 -9.26 13.12 -5.28
C GLY A 76 -9.44 14.24 -4.24
N THR A 77 -8.93 14.10 -3.02
CA THR A 77 -9.06 15.14 -1.97
C THR A 77 -8.08 16.30 -2.16
N ARG A 78 -6.98 16.07 -2.89
CA ARG A 78 -5.96 17.09 -3.22
C ARG A 78 -5.56 17.04 -4.68
N PRO A 79 -5.08 18.15 -5.26
CA PRO A 79 -4.42 18.13 -6.56
C PRO A 79 -3.29 17.09 -6.58
N SER A 80 -3.13 16.41 -7.70
CA SER A 80 -2.16 15.31 -7.85
C SER A 80 -0.74 15.68 -7.39
N ARG A 81 -0.28 16.91 -7.75
CA ARG A 81 1.04 17.42 -7.39
C ARG A 81 1.25 17.70 -5.88
N GLU A 82 0.17 17.77 -5.11
CA GLU A 82 0.18 18.12 -3.68
C GLU A 82 -0.17 16.93 -2.77
N ARG A 83 -0.45 15.76 -3.36
CA ARG A 83 -0.79 14.56 -2.59
C ARG A 83 0.41 14.08 -1.79
N ARG A 84 0.14 13.72 -0.55
CA ARG A 84 1.14 13.23 0.39
C ARG A 84 1.02 11.73 0.54
N SER A 85 2.14 11.07 0.41
CA SER A 85 2.33 9.67 0.77
C SER A 85 3.63 9.49 1.52
N VAL A 86 3.83 8.32 2.09
CA VAL A 86 5.00 8.03 2.91
C VAL A 86 5.57 6.68 2.49
N ALA A 87 6.84 6.68 2.10
CA ALA A 87 7.60 5.45 1.95
C ALA A 87 8.05 4.99 3.33
N CYS A 88 7.63 3.80 3.77
CA CYS A 88 7.90 3.25 5.08
C CYS A 88 8.68 1.94 4.97
N LEU A 89 9.73 1.80 5.76
CA LEU A 89 10.48 0.57 5.92
C LEU A 89 10.30 0.05 7.34
N GLU A 90 9.75 -1.15 7.50
CA GLU A 90 9.61 -1.78 8.81
C GLU A 90 10.98 -1.98 9.44
N ILE A 91 11.10 -1.61 10.72
CA ILE A 91 12.35 -1.64 11.47
C ILE A 91 12.24 -2.64 12.63
N LYS A 92 13.23 -3.50 12.72
CA LYS A 92 13.42 -4.46 13.83
C LYS A 92 14.46 -3.93 14.79
N GLY A 93 14.06 -3.64 16.02
CA GLY A 93 14.95 -3.17 17.08
C GLY A 93 14.94 -1.65 17.28
N LYS A 94 15.94 -1.15 18.02
CA LYS A 94 16.11 0.28 18.31
C LYS A 94 16.81 0.98 17.14
N PHE A 95 16.41 2.20 16.85
CA PHE A 95 17.06 3.07 15.88
C PHE A 95 16.84 4.55 16.24
N LYS A 96 17.68 5.41 15.69
CA LYS A 96 17.58 6.85 15.86
C LYS A 96 17.24 7.49 14.50
N PRO A 97 16.16 8.30 14.41
CA PRO A 97 15.87 9.07 13.21
C PRO A 97 17.00 10.04 12.88
N GLU A 98 17.25 10.28 11.59
CA GLU A 98 18.33 11.12 11.10
C GLU A 98 17.91 11.89 9.85
N GLY A 99 18.14 13.20 9.81
CA GLY A 99 17.86 14.07 8.69
C GLY A 99 16.39 14.03 8.26
N LYS A 100 16.14 13.66 7.00
CA LYS A 100 14.78 13.50 6.44
C LYS A 100 14.08 12.21 6.88
N ILE A 101 14.81 11.27 7.46
CA ILE A 101 14.27 9.99 7.90
C ILE A 101 13.67 10.16 9.29
N LYS A 102 12.39 9.92 9.38
CA LYS A 102 11.61 10.00 10.61
C LYS A 102 11.12 8.63 11.04
N ALA A 103 10.54 8.55 12.23
CA ALA A 103 9.99 7.32 12.79
C ALA A 103 8.52 7.51 13.13
N MET A 104 7.73 6.46 12.90
CA MET A 104 6.36 6.38 13.40
C MET A 104 5.96 4.93 13.66
N THR A 105 4.82 4.76 14.29
CA THR A 105 4.17 3.46 14.45
C THR A 105 2.87 3.46 13.68
N LEU A 106 2.76 2.56 12.70
CA LEU A 106 1.47 2.23 12.10
C LEU A 106 0.71 1.32 13.06
N PRO A 107 -0.49 1.68 13.50
CA PRO A 107 -1.19 0.95 14.55
C PRO A 107 -1.64 -0.43 14.11
N LYS A 108 -1.81 -1.33 15.09
CA LYS A 108 -2.61 -2.54 14.91
C LYS A 108 -4.07 -2.13 14.70
N GLN A 109 -4.69 -2.60 13.61
CA GLN A 109 -6.04 -2.17 13.27
C GLN A 109 -6.76 -3.19 12.40
N LYS A 110 -8.09 -3.16 12.44
CA LYS A 110 -8.92 -3.96 11.54
C LYS A 110 -8.84 -3.40 10.13
N VAL A 111 -8.61 -4.25 9.16
CA VAL A 111 -8.51 -3.87 7.74
C VAL A 111 -9.31 -4.82 6.87
N VAL A 112 -9.82 -4.30 5.76
CA VAL A 112 -10.07 -5.11 4.58
C VAL A 112 -8.78 -5.20 3.79
N SER A 113 -8.45 -6.39 3.27
CA SER A 113 -7.21 -6.59 2.51
C SER A 113 -7.41 -7.44 1.27
N VAL A 114 -6.63 -7.13 0.25
CA VAL A 114 -6.53 -7.89 -1.00
C VAL A 114 -5.06 -8.09 -1.32
N THR A 115 -4.65 -9.34 -1.54
CA THR A 115 -3.32 -9.66 -2.08
C THR A 115 -3.43 -9.83 -3.59
N PHE A 116 -2.57 -9.18 -4.34
CA PHE A 116 -2.62 -9.17 -5.80
C PHE A 116 -1.21 -9.06 -6.42
N ASP A 117 -1.13 -9.38 -7.71
CA ASP A 117 0.05 -9.15 -8.54
C ASP A 117 -0.18 -7.89 -9.40
N PRO A 118 0.51 -6.76 -9.14
CA PRO A 118 0.36 -5.53 -9.93
C PRO A 118 0.79 -5.70 -11.40
N GLY A 119 1.53 -6.75 -11.73
CA GLY A 119 1.85 -7.10 -13.12
C GLY A 119 0.68 -7.73 -13.88
N LYS A 120 -0.36 -8.19 -13.18
CA LYS A 120 -1.54 -8.85 -13.75
C LYS A 120 -2.82 -8.02 -13.56
N VAL A 121 -2.92 -7.29 -12.46
CA VAL A 121 -4.10 -6.50 -12.10
C VAL A 121 -3.67 -5.08 -11.77
N ALA A 122 -4.29 -4.10 -12.40
CA ALA A 122 -4.01 -2.69 -12.09
C ALA A 122 -4.48 -2.35 -10.67
N ASN A 123 -3.64 -1.66 -9.89
CA ASN A 123 -3.95 -1.22 -8.52
C ASN A 123 -5.33 -0.55 -8.42
N ARG A 124 -5.68 0.30 -9.39
CA ARG A 124 -6.98 0.98 -9.45
C ARG A 124 -8.17 0.03 -9.35
N LEU A 125 -8.10 -1.13 -10.03
CA LEU A 125 -9.18 -2.12 -10.00
C LEU A 125 -9.32 -2.77 -8.62
N VAL A 126 -8.21 -2.97 -7.91
CA VAL A 126 -8.22 -3.49 -6.54
C VAL A 126 -8.91 -2.51 -5.60
N TYR A 127 -8.56 -1.21 -5.67
CA TYR A 127 -9.20 -0.17 -4.86
C TYR A 127 -10.69 -0.03 -5.17
N HIS A 128 -11.10 0.00 -6.44
CA HIS A 128 -12.52 0.03 -6.82
C HIS A 128 -13.29 -1.20 -6.34
N GLY A 129 -12.65 -2.37 -6.34
CA GLY A 129 -13.25 -3.59 -5.77
C GLY A 129 -13.51 -3.47 -4.27
N ILE A 130 -12.55 -2.91 -3.52
CA ILE A 130 -12.68 -2.66 -2.08
C ILE A 130 -13.75 -1.60 -1.81
N GLU A 131 -13.76 -0.49 -2.53
CA GLU A 131 -14.77 0.58 -2.42
C GLU A 131 -16.18 0.04 -2.65
N GLY A 132 -16.39 -0.75 -3.71
CA GLY A 132 -17.67 -1.40 -3.99
C GLY A 132 -18.10 -2.35 -2.87
N TRP A 133 -17.17 -3.12 -2.30
CA TRP A 133 -17.44 -4.00 -1.18
C TRP A 133 -17.83 -3.23 0.09
N LEU A 134 -17.13 -2.12 0.39
CA LEU A 134 -17.43 -1.24 1.53
C LEU A 134 -18.78 -0.55 1.38
N GLN A 135 -19.15 -0.15 0.16
CA GLN A 135 -20.41 0.54 -0.12
C GLN A 135 -21.63 -0.29 0.35
N TYR A 136 -21.62 -1.58 0.06
CA TYR A 136 -22.74 -2.50 0.34
C TYR A 136 -22.56 -3.33 1.60
N GLY A 137 -21.36 -3.31 2.20
CA GLY A 137 -21.04 -4.11 3.38
C GLY A 137 -21.29 -3.38 4.71
N PRO A 138 -21.06 -4.08 5.85
CA PRO A 138 -21.30 -3.54 7.19
C PRO A 138 -20.17 -2.67 7.73
N PHE A 139 -19.19 -2.30 6.88
CA PHE A 139 -18.03 -1.52 7.28
C PHE A 139 -17.91 -0.24 6.48
N SER A 140 -17.28 0.77 7.10
CA SER A 140 -16.82 1.99 6.46
C SER A 140 -15.32 2.12 6.61
N GLU A 141 -14.68 2.89 5.72
CA GLU A 141 -13.27 3.25 5.82
C GLU A 141 -12.99 4.01 7.11
N ALA A 142 -11.83 3.77 7.71
CA ALA A 142 -11.47 4.29 9.03
C ALA A 142 -10.08 4.95 9.06
N GLY A 143 -9.52 5.26 7.90
CA GLY A 143 -8.23 5.96 7.80
C GLY A 143 -7.44 5.61 6.55
N PRO A 144 -6.23 6.16 6.42
CA PRO A 144 -5.41 6.01 5.23
C PRO A 144 -5.10 4.56 4.86
N SER A 145 -5.23 4.25 3.58
CA SER A 145 -4.86 2.94 3.02
C SER A 145 -3.34 2.78 2.91
N ARG A 146 -2.90 1.54 2.79
CA ARG A 146 -1.50 1.21 2.57
C ARG A 146 -1.32 0.00 1.66
N GLU A 147 -0.20 -0.03 0.95
CA GLU A 147 0.27 -1.19 0.22
C GLU A 147 1.48 -1.78 0.95
N VAL A 148 1.45 -3.07 1.22
CA VAL A 148 2.48 -3.79 1.99
C VAL A 148 3.14 -4.81 1.08
N TYR A 149 4.45 -4.75 0.99
CA TYR A 149 5.28 -5.67 0.22
C TYR A 149 6.20 -6.48 1.15
N PRO A 150 6.38 -7.79 0.93
CA PRO A 150 7.24 -8.62 1.76
C PRO A 150 8.73 -8.26 1.68
N ALA A 151 9.17 -7.67 0.57
CA ALA A 151 10.53 -7.19 0.30
C ALA A 151 10.48 -6.05 -0.73
N SER A 152 11.64 -5.63 -1.25
CA SER A 152 11.71 -4.59 -2.29
C SER A 152 10.90 -4.96 -3.53
N PRO A 153 9.88 -4.17 -3.91
CA PRO A 153 9.08 -4.47 -5.10
C PRO A 153 9.85 -4.21 -6.41
N TRP A 154 10.96 -3.46 -6.40
CA TRP A 154 11.75 -3.14 -7.60
C TRP A 154 12.83 -4.18 -7.91
N THR A 155 13.32 -4.90 -6.91
CA THR A 155 14.41 -5.86 -7.06
C THR A 155 13.99 -7.30 -6.81
N ASN A 156 12.78 -7.53 -6.35
CA ASN A 156 12.24 -8.85 -6.04
C ASN A 156 10.86 -9.02 -6.68
N ARG A 157 10.82 -9.76 -7.81
CA ARG A 157 9.57 -10.02 -8.54
C ARG A 157 8.52 -10.74 -7.68
N GLN A 158 8.96 -11.63 -6.80
CA GLN A 158 8.06 -12.36 -5.90
C GLN A 158 7.40 -11.40 -4.89
N ALA A 159 8.15 -10.41 -4.40
CA ALA A 159 7.59 -9.37 -3.53
C ALA A 159 6.58 -8.48 -4.27
N TRP A 160 6.88 -8.13 -5.53
CA TRP A 160 5.95 -7.40 -6.39
C TRP A 160 4.66 -8.18 -6.62
N ALA A 161 4.76 -9.46 -6.95
CA ALA A 161 3.61 -10.35 -7.21
C ALA A 161 2.77 -10.67 -5.95
N ASN A 162 3.20 -10.26 -4.77
CA ASN A 162 2.51 -10.44 -3.50
C ASN A 162 2.25 -9.09 -2.79
N ALA A 163 1.89 -8.08 -3.55
CA ALA A 163 1.43 -6.81 -3.01
C ALA A 163 0.13 -7.00 -2.23
N GLU A 164 0.04 -6.42 -1.04
CA GLU A 164 -1.17 -6.44 -0.23
C GLU A 164 -1.69 -5.02 0.00
N VAL A 165 -2.85 -4.70 -0.56
CA VAL A 165 -3.60 -3.50 -0.19
C VAL A 165 -4.29 -3.74 1.15
N GLN A 166 -4.18 -2.79 2.06
CA GLN A 166 -4.86 -2.78 3.35
C GLN A 166 -5.60 -1.45 3.51
N VAL A 167 -6.91 -1.50 3.66
CA VAL A 167 -7.77 -0.35 3.95
C VAL A 167 -8.32 -0.49 5.36
N PRO A 168 -8.02 0.44 6.28
CA PRO A 168 -8.57 0.42 7.63
C PRO A 168 -10.08 0.52 7.62
N ILE A 169 -10.75 -0.25 8.48
CA ILE A 169 -12.21 -0.31 8.55
C ILE A 169 -12.74 -0.24 9.97
N ARG A 170 -13.96 0.30 10.09
CA ARG A 170 -14.80 0.27 11.30
C ARG A 170 -16.21 -0.20 10.94
N LYS A 171 -16.95 -0.73 11.90
CA LYS A 171 -18.39 -1.01 11.72
C LYS A 171 -19.14 0.29 11.45
N LYS A 172 -20.11 0.24 10.54
CA LYS A 172 -21.11 1.28 10.31
C LYS A 172 -22.01 1.44 11.53
#